data_66d96c60027a84fa599f2d0d7f6c3b7c
#
_entry.id   66d96c60027a84fa599f2d0d7f6c3b7c
#
_cell.length_a   1.000
_cell.length_b   1.000
_cell.length_c   1.000
_cell.angle_alpha   90.00
_cell.angle_beta   90.00
_cell.angle_gamma   90.00
#
_symmetry.space_group_name_H-M   'P 1'
#
loop_
_entity.id
_entity.type
_entity.pdbx_description
1 polymer ?
#
loop_
_entity_poly.entity_id
_entity_poly.type
_entity_poly.pdbx_seq_one_letter_code
_entity_poly.pdbx_strand_id
1 'polypeptide(L)'
;LATGFFLGLKKFLPNKIFSEKAGSTKNVLIDSMLLDAFDAEPDLVGKIMTKDDSIAKQPIVFEESNGVKFPEEKFENYKGNQYLIPFFEQLYQLETTKKAKVRIAYFGDSMTDGDMIVQDFRTYFQEKFGGQGVGFVSITSESAGSRSSVSHEFSGNWKTQSYLNIKYPLRSFGVNGHVFFANDTVHAAWVKYKAGRSRFNTQLHNPTLFYGSAKNKKGQLTYMIGNDTIRKTLMPNRVLNTLSLSKTPLKQLKVNFKKADSIPIYGFNFDDGVGVHVDNFSQRGNSGIPISKFDVATMKAFQEQLNYNLIVLHYGTNVLNYGTKDYNWYDRSMTKTINRLRECFPG
;
A
#
# COMPACT_ATOMS: atom_id res chain seq x y z
N LEU A 1 8.00 -41.95 8.12
CA LEU A 1 6.98 -42.02 7.05
C LEU A 1 6.95 -40.68 6.22
N ALA A 2 6.87 -39.50 6.86
CA ALA A 2 6.84 -38.21 6.16
C ALA A 2 8.10 -37.94 5.31
N THR A 3 9.27 -38.28 5.82
CA THR A 3 10.56 -38.10 5.12
C THR A 3 10.68 -39.00 3.90
N GLY A 4 10.18 -40.25 3.99
CA GLY A 4 10.15 -41.21 2.87
C GLY A 4 9.18 -40.75 1.78
N PHE A 5 8.04 -40.17 2.15
CA PHE A 5 7.06 -39.62 1.23
C PHE A 5 7.60 -38.42 0.46
N PHE A 6 8.33 -37.53 1.16
CA PHE A 6 8.96 -36.34 0.57
C PHE A 6 10.07 -36.73 -0.42
N LEU A 7 10.89 -37.75 -0.10
CA LEU A 7 11.93 -38.26 -1.00
C LEU A 7 11.34 -38.96 -2.23
N GLY A 8 10.20 -39.66 -2.09
CA GLY A 8 9.46 -40.27 -3.20
C GLY A 8 8.84 -39.22 -4.14
N LEU A 9 8.26 -38.14 -3.58
CA LEU A 9 7.68 -37.05 -4.36
C LEU A 9 8.73 -36.20 -5.08
N LYS A 10 9.98 -36.17 -4.61
CA LYS A 10 11.07 -35.41 -5.25
C LYS A 10 11.30 -35.81 -6.71
N LYS A 11 10.96 -37.07 -7.10
CA LYS A 11 11.02 -37.54 -8.50
C LYS A 11 9.92 -36.94 -9.39
N PHE A 12 8.83 -36.47 -8.82
CA PHE A 12 7.69 -35.88 -9.54
C PHE A 12 7.61 -34.34 -9.43
N LEU A 13 8.43 -33.77 -8.55
CA LEU A 13 8.55 -32.32 -8.47
C LEU A 13 9.51 -31.83 -9.56
N PRO A 14 9.19 -30.70 -10.23
CA PRO A 14 10.13 -30.10 -11.18
C PRO A 14 11.46 -29.83 -10.48
N ASN A 15 12.57 -30.14 -11.13
CA ASN A 15 13.93 -30.02 -10.58
C ASN A 15 14.29 -28.54 -10.22
N LYS A 16 13.48 -27.59 -10.66
CA LYS A 16 13.59 -26.18 -10.33
C LYS A 16 12.19 -25.65 -10.03
N ILE A 17 12.00 -25.13 -8.84
CA ILE A 17 10.77 -24.44 -8.42
C ILE A 17 10.66 -23.07 -9.14
N PHE A 18 11.80 -22.54 -9.60
CA PHE A 18 11.87 -21.33 -10.41
C PHE A 18 12.53 -21.66 -11.75
N SER A 19 11.83 -21.42 -12.84
CA SER A 19 12.34 -21.63 -14.20
C SER A 19 13.37 -20.56 -14.56
N GLU A 20 14.61 -20.95 -14.84
CA GLU A 20 15.63 -20.04 -15.43
C GLU A 20 15.27 -19.63 -16.87
N LYS A 21 14.29 -20.29 -17.48
CA LYS A 21 13.74 -19.96 -18.81
C LYS A 21 12.39 -19.25 -18.73
N ALA A 22 12.06 -18.57 -17.65
CA ALA A 22 11.01 -17.59 -17.71
C ALA A 22 11.50 -16.47 -18.64
N GLY A 23 11.15 -16.57 -19.91
CA GLY A 23 11.25 -15.46 -20.83
C GLY A 23 10.65 -14.25 -20.12
N SER A 24 11.20 -13.05 -20.38
CA SER A 24 10.88 -11.75 -19.77
C SER A 24 9.45 -11.75 -19.25
N THR A 25 9.32 -12.00 -17.96
CA THR A 25 8.02 -12.02 -17.32
C THR A 25 7.54 -10.59 -17.32
N LYS A 26 6.49 -10.32 -18.08
CA LYS A 26 5.79 -9.02 -18.14
C LYS A 26 5.33 -8.48 -16.77
N ASN A 27 5.66 -9.18 -15.70
CA ASN A 27 5.20 -8.95 -14.32
C ASN A 27 6.33 -8.57 -13.35
N VAL A 28 7.56 -8.32 -13.81
CA VAL A 28 8.61 -7.77 -12.96
C VAL A 28 8.45 -6.25 -12.97
N LEU A 29 7.89 -5.72 -11.90
CA LEU A 29 7.92 -4.28 -11.64
C LEU A 29 9.34 -3.93 -11.17
N ILE A 30 10.01 -3.09 -11.94
CA ILE A 30 11.34 -2.57 -11.62
C ILE A 30 11.16 -1.19 -11.00
N ASP A 31 11.66 -1.02 -9.78
CA ASP A 31 11.80 0.29 -9.15
C ASP A 31 12.97 1.03 -9.80
N SER A 32 12.66 1.87 -10.81
CA SER A 32 13.67 2.61 -11.55
C SER A 32 14.45 3.59 -10.67
N MET A 33 13.86 4.10 -9.59
CA MET A 33 14.57 4.99 -8.68
C MET A 33 15.55 4.25 -7.78
N LEU A 34 15.31 2.98 -7.48
CA LEU A 34 16.27 2.14 -6.79
C LEU A 34 17.50 1.90 -7.67
N LEU A 35 17.29 1.63 -8.98
CA LEU A 35 18.39 1.51 -9.96
C LEU A 35 19.16 2.82 -10.09
N ASP A 36 18.46 3.94 -10.33
CA ASP A 36 19.07 5.26 -10.46
C ASP A 36 19.89 5.62 -9.20
N ALA A 37 19.39 5.29 -8.00
CA ALA A 37 20.09 5.57 -6.75
C ALA A 37 21.34 4.69 -6.56
N PHE A 38 21.30 3.45 -6.99
CA PHE A 38 22.43 2.54 -6.97
C PHE A 38 23.52 2.96 -7.98
N ASP A 39 23.11 3.27 -9.22
CA ASP A 39 24.03 3.65 -10.30
C ASP A 39 24.68 5.04 -10.09
N ALA A 40 24.08 5.90 -9.26
CA ALA A 40 24.66 7.20 -8.90
C ALA A 40 25.88 7.10 -7.97
N GLU A 41 26.24 5.90 -7.48
CA GLU A 41 27.39 5.63 -6.62
C GLU A 41 28.46 4.81 -7.41
N PRO A 42 29.22 5.44 -8.31
CA PRO A 42 30.15 4.73 -9.23
C PRO A 42 31.23 3.91 -8.51
N ASP A 43 31.56 4.25 -7.27
CA ASP A 43 32.55 3.52 -6.47
C ASP A 43 32.05 2.15 -5.98
N LEU A 44 30.74 1.88 -6.05
CA LEU A 44 30.15 0.61 -5.63
C LEU A 44 30.17 -0.43 -6.77
N VAL A 45 30.11 0.00 -8.01
CA VAL A 45 30.12 -0.89 -9.18
C VAL A 45 31.47 -1.61 -9.32
N GLY A 46 32.57 -0.97 -8.93
CA GLY A 46 33.91 -1.57 -8.95
C GLY A 46 34.20 -2.53 -7.79
N LYS A 47 33.34 -2.57 -6.75
CA LYS A 47 33.53 -3.44 -5.55
C LYS A 47 32.70 -4.70 -5.56
N ILE A 48 31.91 -4.92 -6.60
CA ILE A 48 31.18 -6.16 -6.81
C ILE A 48 32.18 -7.22 -7.26
N MET A 49 32.48 -8.17 -6.39
CA MET A 49 33.28 -9.35 -6.63
C MET A 49 34.81 -9.23 -6.41
N THR A 50 35.24 -9.09 -5.20
CA THR A 50 36.37 -9.89 -4.73
C THR A 50 35.83 -10.97 -3.80
N LYS A 51 35.90 -12.22 -4.28
CA LYS A 51 35.75 -13.40 -3.43
C LYS A 51 36.81 -13.31 -2.32
N ASP A 52 36.39 -13.58 -1.11
CA ASP A 52 37.12 -13.76 0.11
C ASP A 52 37.16 -12.53 1.05
N ASP A 53 36.05 -12.43 1.79
CA ASP A 53 36.11 -12.02 3.18
C ASP A 53 35.07 -12.84 3.95
N SER A 54 35.55 -13.87 4.61
CA SER A 54 34.83 -14.57 5.67
C SER A 54 34.63 -13.59 6.83
N ILE A 55 33.60 -12.74 6.73
CA ILE A 55 33.14 -12.01 7.92
C ILE A 55 32.59 -13.11 8.82
N ALA A 56 33.28 -13.32 9.96
CA ALA A 56 32.78 -14.14 11.03
C ALA A 56 31.34 -13.65 11.32
N LYS A 57 30.34 -14.46 10.90
CA LYS A 57 28.96 -14.20 11.24
C LYS A 57 28.90 -14.24 12.77
N GLN A 58 28.74 -13.08 13.38
CA GLN A 58 28.42 -13.07 14.81
C GLN A 58 27.11 -13.86 14.96
N PRO A 59 27.06 -14.86 15.84
CA PRO A 59 25.83 -15.62 16.04
C PRO A 59 24.75 -14.64 16.50
N ILE A 60 23.65 -14.59 15.75
CA ILE A 60 22.47 -13.89 16.18
C ILE A 60 21.88 -14.71 17.33
N VAL A 61 21.98 -14.19 18.54
CA VAL A 61 21.37 -14.82 19.73
C VAL A 61 19.91 -14.36 19.76
N PHE A 62 19.00 -15.32 19.70
CA PHE A 62 17.56 -15.08 19.83
C PHE A 62 17.10 -15.53 21.22
N GLU A 63 16.36 -14.70 21.94
CA GLU A 63 15.63 -15.15 23.12
C GLU A 63 14.30 -15.79 22.72
N GLU A 64 13.96 -16.90 23.38
CA GLU A 64 12.66 -17.58 23.17
C GLU A 64 11.58 -16.91 24.03
N SER A 65 10.59 -16.31 23.38
CA SER A 65 9.34 -15.90 24.02
C SER A 65 8.17 -16.59 23.31
N ASN A 66 7.46 -17.45 24.01
CA ASN A 66 6.35 -18.24 23.45
C ASN A 66 6.71 -19.03 22.17
N GLY A 67 7.94 -19.58 22.10
CA GLY A 67 8.42 -20.34 20.94
C GLY A 67 8.89 -19.48 19.75
N VAL A 68 8.87 -18.17 19.87
CA VAL A 68 9.42 -17.24 18.88
C VAL A 68 10.75 -16.71 19.38
N LYS A 69 11.82 -16.92 18.58
CA LYS A 69 13.16 -16.36 18.87
C LYS A 69 13.24 -14.96 18.32
N PHE A 70 13.44 -13.98 19.19
CA PHE A 70 13.69 -12.60 18.80
C PHE A 70 15.18 -12.28 18.87
N PRO A 71 15.74 -11.47 17.93
CA PRO A 71 17.09 -10.95 18.09
C PRO A 71 17.14 -10.12 19.37
N GLU A 72 18.25 -10.24 20.12
CA GLU A 72 18.54 -9.40 21.28
C GLU A 72 18.82 -7.97 20.79
N GLU A 73 17.78 -7.21 20.48
CA GLU A 73 17.91 -5.80 20.15
C GLU A 73 18.03 -5.00 21.44
N LYS A 74 19.19 -4.39 21.65
CA LYS A 74 19.36 -3.42 22.72
C LYS A 74 18.71 -2.10 22.31
N PHE A 75 17.45 -1.92 22.69
CA PHE A 75 16.70 -0.67 22.47
C PHE A 75 17.24 0.51 23.31
N GLU A 76 18.22 0.31 24.18
CA GLU A 76 18.80 1.31 25.10
C GLU A 76 19.30 2.58 24.39
N ASN A 77 19.65 2.49 23.10
CA ASN A 77 20.12 3.61 22.28
C ASN A 77 19.09 4.15 21.30
N TYR A 78 17.85 3.66 21.34
CA TYR A 78 16.81 4.06 20.39
C TYR A 78 16.18 5.40 20.80
N LYS A 79 16.59 6.48 20.15
CA LYS A 79 16.17 7.86 20.47
C LYS A 79 14.84 8.26 19.80
N GLY A 80 14.13 7.33 19.17
CA GLY A 80 12.93 7.63 18.36
C GLY A 80 11.58 7.52 19.07
N ASN A 81 11.54 6.90 20.25
CA ASN A 81 10.28 6.61 20.96
C ASN A 81 9.46 7.86 21.28
N GLN A 82 10.12 8.99 21.53
CA GLN A 82 9.47 10.26 21.81
C GLN A 82 8.55 10.74 20.67
N TYR A 83 8.86 10.37 19.43
CA TYR A 83 8.03 10.74 18.27
C TYR A 83 6.75 9.91 18.15
N LEU A 84 6.64 8.80 18.87
CA LEU A 84 5.44 7.97 18.92
C LEU A 84 4.49 8.35 20.06
N ILE A 85 4.91 9.23 20.97
CA ILE A 85 4.09 9.67 22.11
C ILE A 85 2.73 10.22 21.63
N PRO A 86 2.64 11.13 20.63
CA PRO A 86 1.34 11.65 20.19
C PRO A 86 0.41 10.55 19.66
N PHE A 87 0.96 9.55 18.97
CA PHE A 87 0.20 8.40 18.50
C PHE A 87 -0.34 7.55 19.65
N PHE A 88 0.48 7.27 20.66
CA PHE A 88 0.04 6.51 21.84
C PHE A 88 -0.99 7.28 22.68
N GLU A 89 -0.85 8.60 22.79
CA GLU A 89 -1.85 9.44 23.45
C GLU A 89 -3.20 9.39 22.74
N GLN A 90 -3.21 9.41 21.40
CA GLN A 90 -4.44 9.27 20.63
C GLN A 90 -5.07 7.88 20.79
N LEU A 91 -4.27 6.81 20.85
CA LEU A 91 -4.77 5.48 21.17
C LEU A 91 -5.37 5.40 22.57
N TYR A 92 -4.73 6.03 23.55
CA TYR A 92 -5.24 6.11 24.93
C TYR A 92 -6.56 6.90 25.00
N GLN A 93 -6.64 8.03 24.31
CA GLN A 93 -7.88 8.80 24.19
C GLN A 93 -8.98 7.99 23.52
N LEU A 94 -8.65 7.24 22.47
CA LEU A 94 -9.60 6.34 21.81
C LEU A 94 -10.07 5.22 22.75
N GLU A 95 -9.15 4.62 23.52
CA GLU A 95 -9.49 3.57 24.47
C GLU A 95 -10.45 4.06 25.56
N THR A 96 -10.27 5.28 26.04
CA THR A 96 -11.08 5.89 27.09
C THR A 96 -12.41 6.45 26.59
N THR A 97 -12.42 7.12 25.44
CA THR A 97 -13.62 7.84 24.94
C THR A 97 -14.47 7.01 23.98
N LYS A 98 -13.87 6.05 23.27
CA LYS A 98 -14.49 5.25 22.21
C LYS A 98 -15.06 6.08 21.04
N LYS A 99 -14.69 7.34 20.90
CA LYS A 99 -15.27 8.29 19.93
C LYS A 99 -14.23 8.83 18.94
N ALA A 100 -12.95 8.66 19.21
CA ALA A 100 -11.88 9.15 18.33
C ALA A 100 -11.67 8.20 17.12
N LYS A 101 -10.94 8.71 16.13
CA LYS A 101 -10.48 7.94 14.98
C LYS A 101 -8.96 8.06 14.92
N VAL A 102 -8.30 6.92 14.80
CA VAL A 102 -6.85 6.82 14.58
C VAL A 102 -6.61 6.12 13.26
N ARG A 103 -5.73 6.66 12.42
CA ARG A 103 -5.45 6.09 11.11
C ARG A 103 -3.98 5.87 10.89
N ILE A 104 -3.65 4.71 10.34
CA ILE A 104 -2.27 4.28 10.07
C ILE A 104 -2.13 4.08 8.56
N ALA A 105 -1.12 4.72 7.95
CA ALA A 105 -0.70 4.43 6.58
C ALA A 105 0.43 3.40 6.61
N TYR A 106 0.23 2.25 6.00
CA TYR A 106 1.22 1.19 5.91
C TYR A 106 1.75 1.10 4.48
N PHE A 107 3.00 1.50 4.29
CA PHE A 107 3.71 1.41 3.02
C PHE A 107 4.69 0.24 3.06
N GLY A 108 4.68 -0.59 2.02
CA GLY A 108 5.53 -1.77 1.95
C GLY A 108 5.78 -2.27 0.54
N ASP A 109 6.44 -3.39 0.46
CA ASP A 109 6.80 -4.07 -0.78
C ASP A 109 5.93 -5.33 -1.03
N SER A 110 6.47 -6.31 -1.77
CA SER A 110 5.79 -7.57 -2.08
C SER A 110 5.48 -8.44 -0.86
N MET A 111 6.18 -8.24 0.26
CA MET A 111 5.95 -9.02 1.47
C MET A 111 4.60 -8.67 2.13
N THR A 112 4.14 -7.44 1.94
CA THR A 112 2.90 -6.93 2.52
C THR A 112 1.83 -6.60 1.47
N ASP A 113 2.16 -6.69 0.18
CA ASP A 113 1.20 -6.65 -0.91
C ASP A 113 0.24 -7.85 -0.82
N GLY A 114 -1.02 -7.69 -1.20
CA GLY A 114 -2.04 -8.71 -0.99
C GLY A 114 -2.67 -8.72 0.41
N ASP A 115 -2.22 -7.84 1.29
CA ASP A 115 -2.83 -7.53 2.59
C ASP A 115 -2.73 -8.63 3.67
N MET A 116 -1.97 -9.71 3.47
CA MET A 116 -1.93 -10.81 4.43
C MET A 116 -1.40 -10.36 5.80
N ILE A 117 -0.21 -9.76 5.85
CA ILE A 117 0.40 -9.27 7.09
C ILE A 117 -0.35 -8.04 7.61
N VAL A 118 -0.67 -7.09 6.71
CA VAL A 118 -1.34 -5.84 7.10
C VAL A 118 -2.77 -6.08 7.57
N GLN A 119 -3.43 -7.11 7.08
CA GLN A 119 -4.76 -7.53 7.56
C GLN A 119 -4.70 -7.95 9.04
N ASP A 120 -3.71 -8.73 9.44
CA ASP A 120 -3.55 -9.18 10.82
C ASP A 120 -3.19 -8.01 11.73
N PHE A 121 -2.28 -7.14 11.28
CA PHE A 121 -1.95 -5.89 11.97
C PHE A 121 -3.20 -5.02 12.16
N ARG A 122 -4.01 -4.81 11.12
CA ARG A 122 -5.28 -4.09 11.18
C ARG A 122 -6.26 -4.74 12.16
N THR A 123 -6.42 -6.05 12.07
CA THR A 123 -7.33 -6.84 12.93
C THR A 123 -6.96 -6.68 14.40
N TYR A 124 -5.68 -6.76 14.75
CA TYR A 124 -5.20 -6.57 16.13
C TYR A 124 -5.61 -5.21 16.70
N PHE A 125 -5.40 -4.13 15.93
CA PHE A 125 -5.79 -2.79 16.38
C PHE A 125 -7.31 -2.62 16.46
N GLN A 126 -8.06 -3.14 15.49
CA GLN A 126 -9.52 -3.07 15.48
C GLN A 126 -10.14 -3.89 16.62
N GLU A 127 -9.54 -5.01 16.99
CA GLU A 127 -9.98 -5.81 18.11
C GLU A 127 -9.79 -5.09 19.45
N LYS A 128 -8.66 -4.42 19.63
CA LYS A 128 -8.32 -3.72 20.86
C LYS A 128 -9.02 -2.36 20.99
N PHE A 129 -9.09 -1.60 19.93
CA PHE A 129 -9.50 -0.19 19.95
C PHE A 129 -10.80 0.11 19.20
N GLY A 130 -11.41 -0.89 18.56
CA GLY A 130 -12.56 -0.71 17.70
C GLY A 130 -12.19 -0.25 16.28
N GLY A 131 -13.21 -0.02 15.46
CA GLY A 131 -13.10 0.32 14.06
C GLY A 131 -13.48 -0.84 13.15
N GLN A 132 -14.10 -0.52 12.00
CA GLN A 132 -14.49 -1.50 11.00
C GLN A 132 -14.18 -1.01 9.59
N GLY A 133 -13.96 -1.95 8.71
CA GLY A 133 -13.68 -1.70 7.31
C GLY A 133 -12.21 -1.86 6.94
N VAL A 134 -11.98 -2.02 5.64
CA VAL A 134 -10.68 -2.35 5.05
C VAL A 134 -9.79 -1.12 4.84
N GLY A 135 -10.37 0.09 5.04
CA GLY A 135 -9.68 1.35 4.77
C GLY A 135 -9.65 1.71 3.29
N PHE A 136 -8.55 2.30 2.83
CA PHE A 136 -8.39 2.76 1.45
C PHE A 136 -8.03 1.61 0.50
N VAL A 137 -8.76 1.50 -0.62
CA VAL A 137 -8.55 0.49 -1.67
C VAL A 137 -8.39 1.16 -3.03
N SER A 138 -7.35 0.79 -3.76
CA SER A 138 -7.05 1.28 -5.11
C SER A 138 -8.13 0.89 -6.13
N ILE A 139 -8.12 1.53 -7.30
CA ILE A 139 -9.03 1.21 -8.42
C ILE A 139 -8.61 -0.10 -9.10
N THR A 140 -7.32 -0.31 -9.33
CA THR A 140 -6.78 -1.59 -9.81
C THR A 140 -5.67 -2.06 -8.88
N SER A 141 -5.41 -3.36 -8.82
CA SER A 141 -4.32 -3.95 -8.05
C SER A 141 -3.88 -5.25 -8.69
N GLU A 142 -2.57 -5.48 -8.78
CA GLU A 142 -2.00 -6.75 -9.27
C GLU A 142 -2.28 -7.90 -8.29
N SER A 143 -2.37 -7.59 -7.00
CA SER A 143 -2.66 -8.54 -5.94
C SER A 143 -4.16 -8.69 -5.61
N ALA A 144 -5.05 -8.13 -6.44
CA ALA A 144 -6.49 -8.18 -6.20
C ALA A 144 -7.02 -9.62 -5.96
N GLY A 145 -6.48 -10.59 -6.69
CA GLY A 145 -6.88 -12.01 -6.61
C GLY A 145 -6.41 -12.72 -5.33
N SER A 146 -5.35 -12.25 -4.69
CA SER A 146 -4.79 -12.84 -3.46
C SER A 146 -5.30 -12.17 -2.18
N ARG A 147 -5.95 -11.01 -2.29
CA ARG A 147 -6.43 -10.25 -1.15
C ARG A 147 -7.71 -10.85 -0.56
N SER A 148 -7.69 -11.20 0.72
CA SER A 148 -8.85 -11.78 1.43
C SER A 148 -9.69 -10.73 2.19
N SER A 149 -9.10 -9.59 2.54
CA SER A 149 -9.76 -8.51 3.31
C SER A 149 -10.90 -7.85 2.53
N VAL A 150 -10.80 -7.81 1.20
CA VAL A 150 -11.84 -7.33 0.28
C VAL A 150 -11.69 -8.03 -1.07
N SER A 151 -12.78 -8.50 -1.67
CA SER A 151 -12.78 -8.96 -3.06
C SER A 151 -12.81 -7.75 -3.98
N HIS A 152 -11.93 -7.73 -4.97
CA HIS A 152 -11.67 -6.57 -5.81
C HIS A 152 -11.58 -6.99 -7.28
N GLU A 153 -12.53 -6.51 -8.07
CA GLU A 153 -12.63 -6.75 -9.50
C GLU A 153 -12.70 -5.42 -10.25
N PHE A 154 -12.17 -5.35 -11.44
CA PHE A 154 -12.18 -4.13 -12.25
C PHE A 154 -12.11 -4.44 -13.74
N SER A 155 -12.55 -3.49 -14.57
CA SER A 155 -12.44 -3.59 -16.03
C SER A 155 -11.01 -3.35 -16.52
N GLY A 156 -10.67 -3.93 -17.67
CA GLY A 156 -9.33 -3.79 -18.27
C GLY A 156 -9.05 -2.43 -18.93
N ASN A 157 -10.03 -1.54 -19.00
CA ASN A 157 -9.89 -0.23 -19.68
C ASN A 157 -9.52 0.94 -18.74
N TRP A 158 -8.83 0.65 -17.64
CA TRP A 158 -8.18 1.66 -16.81
C TRP A 158 -6.76 1.95 -17.30
N LYS A 159 -6.43 3.23 -17.50
CA LYS A 159 -5.04 3.68 -17.66
C LYS A 159 -4.46 3.95 -16.28
N THR A 160 -3.52 3.11 -15.88
CA THR A 160 -2.86 3.20 -14.56
C THR A 160 -1.48 3.82 -14.70
N GLN A 161 -1.13 4.74 -13.81
CA GLN A 161 0.22 5.25 -13.63
C GLN A 161 0.63 5.04 -12.17
N SER A 162 1.80 4.44 -11.95
CA SER A 162 2.40 4.20 -10.64
C SER A 162 3.71 4.98 -10.51
N TYR A 163 4.02 5.45 -9.32
CA TYR A 163 5.28 6.09 -9.00
C TYR A 163 6.49 5.15 -9.17
N LEU A 164 6.28 3.82 -9.21
CA LEU A 164 7.34 2.84 -9.48
C LEU A 164 7.91 2.97 -10.89
N ASN A 165 7.04 3.14 -11.88
CA ASN A 165 7.42 3.04 -13.29
C ASN A 165 7.21 4.32 -14.10
N ILE A 166 6.58 5.36 -13.53
CA ILE A 166 6.35 6.65 -14.20
C ILE A 166 7.13 7.75 -13.50
N LYS A 167 8.08 8.36 -14.23
CA LYS A 167 8.88 9.48 -13.73
C LYS A 167 8.07 10.80 -13.74
N TYR A 168 7.29 11.01 -14.80
CA TYR A 168 6.48 12.22 -14.99
C TYR A 168 5.02 11.81 -15.21
N PRO A 169 4.18 11.78 -14.15
CA PRO A 169 2.79 11.39 -14.28
C PRO A 169 1.96 12.50 -14.94
N LEU A 170 0.85 12.11 -15.58
CA LEU A 170 -0.12 13.06 -16.15
C LEU A 170 -0.78 13.94 -15.08
N ARG A 171 -0.91 13.43 -13.87
CA ARG A 171 -1.40 14.11 -12.67
C ARG A 171 -0.66 13.54 -11.46
N SER A 172 -0.64 14.29 -10.37
CA SER A 172 -0.04 13.86 -9.10
C SER A 172 -0.56 12.49 -8.68
N PHE A 173 0.32 11.66 -8.15
CA PHE A 173 -0.07 10.37 -7.57
C PHE A 173 -0.95 10.58 -6.34
N GLY A 174 -1.88 9.65 -6.09
CA GLY A 174 -2.59 9.56 -4.82
C GLY A 174 -1.70 8.98 -3.71
N VAL A 175 -2.24 8.95 -2.51
CA VAL A 175 -1.54 8.42 -1.32
C VAL A 175 -1.09 6.96 -1.49
N ASN A 176 -1.78 6.20 -2.32
CA ASN A 176 -1.42 4.82 -2.70
C ASN A 176 -0.33 4.73 -3.78
N GLY A 177 0.32 5.84 -4.15
CA GLY A 177 1.35 5.87 -5.19
C GLY A 177 0.83 5.66 -6.62
N HIS A 178 -0.48 5.73 -6.84
CA HIS A 178 -1.11 5.54 -8.14
C HIS A 178 -1.99 6.72 -8.53
N VAL A 179 -2.22 6.85 -9.83
CA VAL A 179 -3.32 7.62 -10.41
C VAL A 179 -3.94 6.84 -11.55
N PHE A 180 -5.27 6.81 -11.59
CA PHE A 180 -6.06 6.04 -12.54
C PHE A 180 -6.89 6.97 -13.41
N PHE A 181 -7.02 6.64 -14.70
CA PHE A 181 -7.89 7.35 -15.63
C PHE A 181 -8.81 6.35 -16.32
N ALA A 182 -10.09 6.64 -16.34
CA ALA A 182 -11.04 5.84 -17.09
C ALA A 182 -10.76 6.02 -18.60
N ASN A 183 -10.57 4.91 -19.32
CA ASN A 183 -10.59 4.90 -20.77
C ASN A 183 -11.95 4.36 -21.21
N ASP A 184 -12.96 5.24 -21.16
CA ASP A 184 -14.37 4.89 -21.27
C ASP A 184 -15.02 5.35 -22.59
N THR A 185 -14.20 5.53 -23.64
CA THR A 185 -14.64 5.99 -24.95
C THR A 185 -15.64 5.02 -25.64
N VAL A 186 -15.45 3.71 -25.44
CA VAL A 186 -16.30 2.65 -26.01
C VAL A 186 -17.22 2.03 -24.96
N HIS A 187 -16.62 1.63 -23.85
CA HIS A 187 -17.32 0.98 -22.73
C HIS A 187 -17.01 1.69 -21.43
N ALA A 188 -18.00 1.75 -20.51
CA ALA A 188 -17.77 2.30 -19.19
C ALA A 188 -16.63 1.55 -18.46
N ALA A 189 -15.69 2.29 -17.88
CA ALA A 189 -14.76 1.71 -16.94
C ALA A 189 -15.49 1.42 -15.62
N TRP A 190 -15.18 0.31 -14.99
CA TRP A 190 -15.85 -0.07 -13.74
C TRP A 190 -14.88 -0.69 -12.75
N VAL A 191 -15.26 -0.59 -11.47
CA VAL A 191 -14.64 -1.28 -10.35
C VAL A 191 -15.71 -1.87 -9.47
N LYS A 192 -15.44 -3.04 -8.89
CA LYS A 192 -16.36 -3.73 -7.99
C LYS A 192 -15.59 -4.19 -6.76
N TYR A 193 -16.12 -3.86 -5.61
CA TYR A 193 -15.65 -4.31 -4.31
C TYR A 193 -16.75 -5.15 -3.66
N LYS A 194 -16.35 -6.24 -3.00
CA LYS A 194 -17.21 -7.05 -2.14
C LYS A 194 -16.51 -7.20 -0.79
N ALA A 195 -17.26 -7.02 0.29
CA ALA A 195 -16.77 -7.17 1.64
C ALA A 195 -16.11 -8.52 1.85
N GLY A 196 -15.04 -8.54 2.65
CA GLY A 196 -14.30 -9.74 3.01
C GLY A 196 -15.08 -10.64 3.98
N ARG A 197 -14.39 -11.66 4.48
CA ARG A 197 -14.95 -12.60 5.47
C ARG A 197 -14.36 -12.42 6.86
N SER A 198 -13.29 -11.63 7.00
CA SER A 198 -12.66 -11.37 8.29
C SER A 198 -13.57 -10.52 9.18
N ARG A 199 -13.45 -10.70 10.50
CA ARG A 199 -14.35 -10.19 11.54
C ARG A 199 -14.76 -8.73 11.37
N PHE A 200 -13.81 -7.85 11.01
CA PHE A 200 -14.04 -6.39 10.93
C PHE A 200 -14.24 -5.88 9.48
N ASN A 201 -14.25 -6.77 8.48
CA ASN A 201 -14.34 -6.44 7.06
C ASN A 201 -15.57 -7.07 6.37
N THR A 202 -16.60 -7.42 7.13
CA THR A 202 -17.80 -8.07 6.62
C THR A 202 -18.77 -7.12 5.92
N GLN A 203 -18.46 -5.83 5.92
CA GLN A 203 -19.22 -4.77 5.26
C GLN A 203 -18.28 -3.70 4.69
N LEU A 204 -18.71 -3.02 3.64
CA LEU A 204 -18.09 -1.84 3.06
C LEU A 204 -18.72 -0.61 3.71
N HIS A 205 -18.07 -0.08 4.74
CA HIS A 205 -18.56 1.05 5.51
C HIS A 205 -18.30 2.37 4.78
N ASN A 206 -19.28 3.27 4.75
CA ASN A 206 -19.20 4.65 4.23
C ASN A 206 -18.40 4.79 2.91
N PRO A 207 -18.75 4.02 1.84
CA PRO A 207 -17.98 4.02 0.60
C PRO A 207 -17.78 5.43 0.07
N THR A 208 -16.53 5.90 0.02
CA THR A 208 -16.17 7.24 -0.40
C THR A 208 -15.12 7.19 -1.49
N LEU A 209 -15.44 7.75 -2.66
CA LEU A 209 -14.51 7.89 -3.78
C LEU A 209 -13.60 9.09 -3.56
N PHE A 210 -12.30 8.93 -3.90
CA PHE A 210 -11.29 9.98 -3.93
C PHE A 210 -10.84 10.25 -5.37
N TYR A 211 -10.89 11.52 -5.82
CA TYR A 211 -10.53 11.92 -7.17
C TYR A 211 -9.96 13.34 -7.20
N GLY A 212 -9.14 13.64 -8.19
CA GLY A 212 -8.43 14.91 -8.29
C GLY A 212 -9.14 15.96 -9.16
N SER A 213 -8.47 17.10 -9.35
CA SER A 213 -8.95 18.19 -10.20
C SER A 213 -8.80 17.87 -11.68
N ALA A 214 -9.75 18.31 -12.49
CA ALA A 214 -9.71 18.21 -13.95
C ALA A 214 -10.52 19.32 -14.64
N LYS A 215 -10.20 19.60 -15.91
CA LYS A 215 -11.03 20.47 -16.76
C LYS A 215 -12.34 19.79 -17.17
N ASN A 216 -12.32 18.46 -17.29
CA ASN A 216 -13.52 17.66 -17.61
C ASN A 216 -14.51 17.68 -16.44
N LYS A 217 -15.69 18.27 -16.66
CA LYS A 217 -16.81 18.35 -15.70
C LYS A 217 -17.99 17.43 -16.09
N LYS A 218 -17.79 16.56 -17.10
CA LYS A 218 -18.84 15.68 -17.64
C LYS A 218 -18.82 14.28 -17.04
N GLY A 219 -17.81 13.97 -16.20
CA GLY A 219 -17.65 12.66 -15.57
C GLY A 219 -18.85 12.27 -14.72
N GLN A 220 -19.34 11.06 -14.91
CA GLN A 220 -20.51 10.51 -14.21
C GLN A 220 -20.20 9.14 -13.62
N LEU A 221 -20.77 8.88 -12.45
CA LEU A 221 -20.80 7.58 -11.82
C LEU A 221 -22.21 7.00 -11.88
N THR A 222 -22.28 5.69 -12.08
CA THR A 222 -23.52 4.93 -11.93
C THR A 222 -23.24 3.71 -11.07
N TYR A 223 -24.04 3.50 -10.03
CA TYR A 223 -23.94 2.37 -9.11
C TYR A 223 -25.32 2.02 -8.56
N MET A 224 -25.43 0.85 -7.92
CA MET A 224 -26.69 0.38 -7.35
C MET A 224 -26.59 0.25 -5.84
N ILE A 225 -27.65 0.64 -5.14
CA ILE A 225 -27.90 0.34 -3.73
C ILE A 225 -29.27 -0.36 -3.63
N GLY A 226 -29.26 -1.62 -3.22
CA GLY A 226 -30.45 -2.45 -3.35
C GLY A 226 -30.86 -2.58 -4.82
N ASN A 227 -32.09 -2.20 -5.12
CA ASN A 227 -32.64 -2.20 -6.50
C ASN A 227 -32.55 -0.83 -7.19
N ASP A 228 -32.07 0.20 -6.47
CA ASP A 228 -32.06 1.56 -7.00
C ASP A 228 -30.76 1.84 -7.75
N THR A 229 -30.87 2.35 -8.97
CA THR A 229 -29.73 2.86 -9.75
C THR A 229 -29.50 4.33 -9.44
N ILE A 230 -28.35 4.62 -8.86
CA ILE A 230 -27.93 5.97 -8.48
C ILE A 230 -26.94 6.51 -9.51
N ARG A 231 -27.14 7.77 -9.91
CA ARG A 231 -26.21 8.52 -10.77
C ARG A 231 -25.69 9.73 -10.03
N LYS A 232 -24.37 9.95 -10.12
CA LYS A 232 -23.68 11.11 -9.53
C LYS A 232 -22.76 11.74 -10.58
N THR A 233 -22.70 13.05 -10.62
CA THR A 233 -21.72 13.78 -11.45
C THR A 233 -20.47 14.07 -10.61
N LEU A 234 -19.30 13.88 -11.20
CA LEU A 234 -18.03 14.25 -10.57
C LEU A 234 -17.84 15.77 -10.69
N MET A 235 -17.42 16.37 -9.58
CA MET A 235 -17.13 17.81 -9.47
C MET A 235 -15.64 18.03 -9.18
N PRO A 236 -14.73 17.83 -10.18
CA PRO A 236 -13.28 17.83 -9.99
C PRO A 236 -12.73 19.26 -9.90
N ASN A 237 -13.15 20.01 -8.87
CA ASN A 237 -12.84 21.43 -8.70
C ASN A 237 -11.67 21.70 -7.74
N ARG A 238 -11.35 20.76 -6.86
CA ARG A 238 -10.30 20.87 -5.84
C ARG A 238 -9.13 19.96 -6.18
N VAL A 239 -7.96 20.19 -5.58
CA VAL A 239 -6.79 19.31 -5.68
C VAL A 239 -7.19 17.87 -5.36
N LEU A 240 -7.96 17.69 -4.28
CA LEU A 240 -8.60 16.44 -3.91
C LEU A 240 -10.10 16.66 -3.66
N ASN A 241 -10.92 15.82 -4.24
CA ASN A 241 -12.36 15.80 -4.04
C ASN A 241 -12.75 14.45 -3.48
N THR A 242 -13.78 14.43 -2.64
CA THR A 242 -14.39 13.20 -2.12
C THR A 242 -15.86 13.13 -2.51
N LEU A 243 -16.36 11.91 -2.73
CA LEU A 243 -17.76 11.68 -3.01
C LEU A 243 -18.25 10.45 -2.23
N SER A 244 -19.06 10.69 -1.21
CA SER A 244 -19.74 9.61 -0.49
C SER A 244 -20.83 8.99 -1.36
N LEU A 245 -20.81 7.65 -1.48
CA LEU A 245 -21.77 6.89 -2.29
C LEU A 245 -22.90 6.31 -1.43
N SER A 246 -22.63 5.99 -0.17
CA SER A 246 -23.62 5.47 0.78
C SER A 246 -23.23 5.87 2.20
N LYS A 247 -24.23 6.17 3.02
CA LYS A 247 -24.06 6.32 4.48
C LYS A 247 -24.33 5.02 5.22
N THR A 248 -24.96 4.05 4.55
CA THR A 248 -25.21 2.71 5.11
C THR A 248 -24.15 1.73 4.60
N PRO A 249 -23.70 0.79 5.44
CA PRO A 249 -22.75 -0.23 5.02
C PRO A 249 -23.34 -1.13 3.90
N LEU A 250 -22.50 -1.52 2.96
CA LEU A 250 -22.87 -2.36 1.82
C LEU A 250 -22.15 -3.70 1.88
N LYS A 251 -22.75 -4.76 1.33
CA LYS A 251 -22.05 -6.05 1.12
C LYS A 251 -21.16 -6.02 -0.11
N GLN A 252 -21.58 -5.29 -1.13
CA GLN A 252 -20.85 -5.09 -2.37
C GLN A 252 -21.18 -3.73 -2.97
N LEU A 253 -20.27 -3.22 -3.77
CA LEU A 253 -20.41 -1.97 -4.51
C LEU A 253 -19.76 -2.15 -5.88
N LYS A 254 -20.52 -1.98 -6.97
CA LYS A 254 -19.99 -1.85 -8.33
C LYS A 254 -20.26 -0.45 -8.82
N VAL A 255 -19.21 0.25 -9.23
CA VAL A 255 -19.28 1.63 -9.74
C VAL A 255 -18.82 1.63 -11.20
N ASN A 256 -19.66 2.17 -12.07
CA ASN A 256 -19.34 2.39 -13.47
C ASN A 256 -19.04 3.89 -13.69
N PHE A 257 -17.99 4.17 -14.45
CA PHE A 257 -17.54 5.51 -14.79
C PHE A 257 -17.84 5.76 -16.26
N LYS A 258 -18.47 6.89 -16.58
CA LYS A 258 -18.74 7.36 -17.93
C LYS A 258 -18.30 8.80 -18.09
N LYS A 259 -17.75 9.14 -19.27
CA LYS A 259 -17.24 10.49 -19.58
C LYS A 259 -16.26 11.01 -18.52
N ALA A 260 -15.53 10.09 -17.86
CA ALA A 260 -14.61 10.39 -16.78
C ALA A 260 -13.15 10.36 -17.23
N ASP A 261 -12.90 10.30 -18.54
CA ASP A 261 -11.58 10.45 -19.13
C ASP A 261 -10.91 11.74 -18.61
N SER A 262 -9.60 11.71 -18.42
CA SER A 262 -8.80 12.82 -17.89
C SER A 262 -9.08 13.28 -16.45
N ILE A 263 -10.08 12.70 -15.76
CA ILE A 263 -10.29 12.92 -14.31
C ILE A 263 -9.38 11.96 -13.56
N PRO A 264 -8.44 12.45 -12.70
CA PRO A 264 -7.63 11.57 -11.87
C PRO A 264 -8.49 10.88 -10.82
N ILE A 265 -8.49 9.57 -10.82
CA ILE A 265 -9.17 8.75 -9.80
C ILE A 265 -8.09 8.09 -8.95
N TYR A 266 -8.28 8.05 -7.62
CA TYR A 266 -7.27 7.52 -6.70
C TYR A 266 -7.68 6.21 -6.03
N GLY A 267 -8.94 6.08 -5.64
CA GLY A 267 -9.44 4.89 -4.96
C GLY A 267 -10.70 5.16 -4.16
N PHE A 268 -11.07 4.16 -3.37
CA PHE A 268 -12.20 4.23 -2.45
C PHE A 268 -11.75 4.00 -1.02
N ASN A 269 -12.35 4.69 -0.09
CA ASN A 269 -12.20 4.43 1.33
C ASN A 269 -13.45 3.73 1.87
N PHE A 270 -13.21 2.75 2.75
CA PHE A 270 -14.24 1.94 3.41
C PHE A 270 -13.94 1.86 4.91
N ASP A 271 -14.38 2.85 5.68
CA ASP A 271 -14.23 2.88 7.14
C ASP A 271 -15.52 3.37 7.84
N ASP A 272 -15.75 2.94 9.06
CA ASP A 272 -16.93 3.34 9.85
C ASP A 272 -16.77 4.70 10.55
N GLY A 273 -15.59 5.31 10.48
CA GLY A 273 -15.31 6.65 11.01
C GLY A 273 -14.90 6.71 12.47
N VAL A 274 -14.84 5.60 13.19
CA VAL A 274 -14.41 5.52 14.60
C VAL A 274 -13.41 4.38 14.79
N GLY A 275 -12.62 4.40 15.88
CA GLY A 275 -11.65 3.34 16.14
C GLY A 275 -10.38 3.46 15.32
N VAL A 276 -9.70 2.33 15.06
CA VAL A 276 -8.45 2.31 14.31
C VAL A 276 -8.66 1.80 12.89
N HIS A 277 -8.08 2.51 11.92
CA HIS A 277 -8.07 2.15 10.51
C HIS A 277 -6.63 2.02 10.00
N VAL A 278 -6.35 0.98 9.24
CA VAL A 278 -5.03 0.74 8.65
C VAL A 278 -5.17 0.60 7.13
N ASP A 279 -4.57 1.52 6.40
CA ASP A 279 -4.52 1.49 4.94
C ASP A 279 -3.25 0.77 4.47
N ASN A 280 -3.40 -0.17 3.56
CA ASN A 280 -2.26 -0.86 2.95
C ASN A 280 -1.93 -0.25 1.59
N PHE A 281 -0.75 0.37 1.49
CA PHE A 281 -0.20 0.98 0.28
C PHE A 281 1.03 0.23 -0.24
N SER A 282 1.13 -1.05 0.07
CA SER A 282 2.23 -1.88 -0.39
C SER A 282 2.13 -2.17 -1.89
N GLN A 283 3.28 -2.23 -2.55
CA GLN A 283 3.40 -2.52 -3.98
C GLN A 283 4.62 -3.41 -4.23
N ARG A 284 4.49 -4.39 -5.10
CA ARG A 284 5.58 -5.30 -5.48
C ARG A 284 6.75 -4.54 -6.08
N GLY A 285 7.97 -4.94 -5.74
CA GLY A 285 9.21 -4.35 -6.25
C GLY A 285 9.55 -2.98 -5.65
N ASN A 286 8.77 -2.45 -4.72
CA ASN A 286 8.96 -1.14 -4.14
C ASN A 286 10.11 -1.12 -3.13
N SER A 287 11.02 -0.18 -3.28
CA SER A 287 12.12 0.08 -2.33
C SER A 287 11.79 1.13 -1.25
N GLY A 288 10.67 1.82 -1.40
CA GLY A 288 10.31 3.01 -0.61
C GLY A 288 10.80 4.32 -1.21
N ILE A 289 11.87 4.33 -2.02
CA ILE A 289 12.41 5.55 -2.64
C ILE A 289 11.37 6.30 -3.50
N PRO A 290 10.49 5.62 -4.30
CA PRO A 290 9.48 6.27 -5.12
C PRO A 290 8.48 7.16 -4.38
N ILE A 291 8.32 6.98 -3.07
CA ILE A 291 7.50 7.86 -2.21
C ILE A 291 8.00 9.32 -2.28
N SER A 292 9.29 9.54 -2.55
CA SER A 292 9.87 10.87 -2.76
C SER A 292 9.23 11.66 -3.92
N LYS A 293 8.49 11.00 -4.83
CA LYS A 293 7.71 11.62 -5.91
C LYS A 293 6.35 12.19 -5.46
N PHE A 294 5.97 12.02 -4.21
CA PHE A 294 4.71 12.58 -3.72
C PHE A 294 4.70 14.10 -3.85
N ASP A 295 3.60 14.59 -4.40
CA ASP A 295 3.30 16.03 -4.46
C ASP A 295 2.75 16.50 -3.12
N VAL A 296 3.40 17.51 -2.54
CA VAL A 296 3.09 17.98 -1.18
C VAL A 296 1.66 18.50 -1.08
N ALA A 297 1.19 19.26 -2.07
CA ALA A 297 -0.16 19.83 -2.04
C ALA A 297 -1.24 18.75 -2.10
N THR A 298 -1.02 17.74 -2.95
CA THR A 298 -1.92 16.59 -3.07
C THR A 298 -1.93 15.77 -1.78
N MET A 299 -0.76 15.49 -1.20
CA MET A 299 -0.68 14.69 0.04
C MET A 299 -1.26 15.44 1.24
N LYS A 300 -1.05 16.75 1.35
CA LYS A 300 -1.72 17.56 2.39
C LYS A 300 -3.24 17.50 2.26
N ALA A 301 -3.78 17.54 1.04
CA ALA A 301 -5.21 17.39 0.81
C ALA A 301 -5.71 15.97 1.19
N PHE A 302 -4.91 14.91 0.99
CA PHE A 302 -5.21 13.57 1.51
C PHE A 302 -5.16 13.55 3.03
N GLN A 303 -4.17 14.20 3.66
CA GLN A 303 -4.05 14.29 5.12
C GLN A 303 -5.27 14.97 5.75
N GLU A 304 -5.76 16.05 5.17
CA GLU A 304 -6.99 16.72 5.61
C GLU A 304 -8.22 15.80 5.60
N GLN A 305 -8.30 14.85 4.67
CA GLN A 305 -9.45 13.94 4.53
C GLN A 305 -9.29 12.64 5.32
N LEU A 306 -8.09 12.08 5.36
CA LEU A 306 -7.83 10.76 5.95
C LEU A 306 -7.26 10.84 7.35
N ASN A 307 -6.52 11.90 7.67
CA ASN A 307 -5.93 12.20 8.98
C ASN A 307 -5.08 11.06 9.53
N TYR A 308 -3.95 10.77 8.86
CA TYR A 308 -2.99 9.78 9.32
C TYR A 308 -2.25 10.24 10.58
N ASN A 309 -2.19 9.35 11.55
CA ASN A 309 -1.55 9.56 12.85
C ASN A 309 -0.23 8.79 12.98
N LEU A 310 -0.05 7.77 12.11
CA LEU A 310 1.17 6.99 12.02
C LEU A 310 1.42 6.58 10.58
N ILE A 311 2.68 6.66 10.16
CA ILE A 311 3.16 6.11 8.89
C ILE A 311 4.16 5.00 9.19
N VAL A 312 3.90 3.79 8.67
CA VAL A 312 4.78 2.64 8.74
C VAL A 312 5.46 2.45 7.38
N LEU A 313 6.78 2.33 7.37
CA LEU A 313 7.59 2.02 6.20
C LEU A 313 8.21 0.63 6.39
N HIS A 314 7.77 -0.35 5.58
CA HIS A 314 8.23 -1.74 5.62
C HIS A 314 8.93 -2.08 4.31
N TYR A 315 10.22 -1.76 4.24
CA TYR A 315 11.05 -1.91 3.06
C TYR A 315 12.41 -2.54 3.41
N GLY A 316 13.19 -2.88 2.39
CA GLY A 316 14.55 -3.39 2.51
C GLY A 316 14.78 -4.67 1.70
N THR A 317 13.79 -5.56 1.61
CA THR A 317 13.92 -6.85 0.90
C THR A 317 14.41 -6.67 -0.54
N ASN A 318 13.88 -5.69 -1.28
CA ASN A 318 14.29 -5.43 -2.66
C ASN A 318 15.72 -4.89 -2.76
N VAL A 319 16.21 -4.23 -1.72
CA VAL A 319 17.56 -3.64 -1.67
C VAL A 319 18.62 -4.71 -1.46
N LEU A 320 18.31 -5.79 -0.74
CA LEU A 320 19.21 -6.91 -0.49
C LEU A 320 19.60 -7.67 -1.76
N ASN A 321 18.87 -7.49 -2.87
CA ASN A 321 19.22 -8.06 -4.17
C ASN A 321 20.46 -7.42 -4.79
N TYR A 322 20.87 -6.24 -4.33
CA TYR A 322 22.10 -5.57 -4.73
C TYR A 322 23.22 -6.07 -3.83
N GLY A 323 24.10 -6.88 -4.35
CA GLY A 323 25.17 -7.57 -3.61
C GLY A 323 26.27 -6.65 -3.07
N THR A 324 25.92 -5.56 -2.39
CA THR A 324 26.81 -4.60 -1.75
C THR A 324 26.81 -4.79 -0.24
N LYS A 325 27.96 -4.47 0.40
CA LYS A 325 28.09 -4.41 1.86
C LYS A 325 27.83 -2.99 2.39
N ASP A 326 27.81 -1.98 1.51
CA ASP A 326 27.58 -0.58 1.84
C ASP A 326 26.23 -0.12 1.31
N TYR A 327 25.32 0.20 2.23
CA TYR A 327 23.96 0.67 1.95
C TYR A 327 23.81 2.18 2.24
N ASN A 328 24.89 2.95 2.38
CA ASN A 328 24.81 4.40 2.64
C ASN A 328 24.06 5.16 1.55
N TRP A 329 24.12 4.69 0.29
CA TRP A 329 23.34 5.23 -0.83
C TRP A 329 21.84 5.08 -0.60
N TYR A 330 21.41 3.92 -0.05
CA TYR A 330 20.00 3.68 0.25
C TYR A 330 19.55 4.51 1.45
N ASP A 331 20.37 4.60 2.50
CA ASP A 331 20.11 5.46 3.66
C ASP A 331 19.89 6.92 3.25
N ARG A 332 20.79 7.48 2.41
CA ARG A 332 20.62 8.84 1.87
C ARG A 332 19.31 9.01 1.07
N SER A 333 18.92 8.01 0.29
CA SER A 333 17.71 8.04 -0.51
C SER A 333 16.46 7.93 0.38
N MET A 334 16.48 7.08 1.39
CA MET A 334 15.39 6.95 2.36
C MET A 334 15.27 8.18 3.25
N THR A 335 16.38 8.82 3.61
CA THR A 335 16.34 10.11 4.32
C THR A 335 15.58 11.18 3.53
N LYS A 336 15.83 11.28 2.21
CA LYS A 336 15.05 12.18 1.32
C LYS A 336 13.56 11.81 1.30
N THR A 337 13.26 10.52 1.25
CA THR A 337 11.89 9.99 1.28
C THR A 337 11.19 10.35 2.59
N ILE A 338 11.83 10.15 3.74
CA ILE A 338 11.28 10.48 5.05
C ILE A 338 11.04 11.98 5.17
N ASN A 339 11.98 12.81 4.71
CA ASN A 339 11.81 14.26 4.71
C ASN A 339 10.61 14.68 3.84
N ARG A 340 10.43 14.06 2.66
CA ARG A 340 9.26 14.28 1.81
C ARG A 340 7.96 13.90 2.52
N LEU A 341 7.92 12.77 3.22
CA LEU A 341 6.75 12.36 4.00
C LEU A 341 6.42 13.36 5.11
N ARG A 342 7.41 13.89 5.81
CA ARG A 342 7.22 14.93 6.84
C ARG A 342 6.66 16.24 6.27
N GLU A 343 7.06 16.61 5.03
CA GLU A 343 6.45 17.75 4.33
C GLU A 343 4.99 17.49 3.94
N CYS A 344 4.69 16.26 3.53
CA CYS A 344 3.38 15.83 3.06
C CYS A 344 2.37 15.65 4.20
N PHE A 345 2.82 15.13 5.33
CA PHE A 345 2.01 14.75 6.49
C PHE A 345 2.58 15.42 7.75
N PRO A 346 2.43 16.73 7.87
CA PRO A 346 2.88 17.45 9.06
C PRO A 346 1.99 17.10 10.26
N GLY A 347 2.60 16.68 11.39
CA GLY A 347 1.90 16.30 12.61
C GLY A 347 2.66 15.30 13.45
#